data_8d0607874d74d70844e25887e418eeaf
#
_entry.id   8d0607874d74d70844e25887e418eeaf
#
_cell.length_a   1.000
_cell.length_b   1.000
_cell.length_c   1.000
_cell.angle_alpha   90.00
_cell.angle_beta   90.00
_cell.angle_gamma   90.00
#
_symmetry.space_group_name_H-M   'P 1'
#
loop_
_entity.id
_entity.type
_entity.pdbx_description
1 polymer ?
#
loop_
_entity_poly.entity_id
_entity_poly.type
_entity_poly.pdbx_seq_one_letter_code
_entity_poly.pdbx_strand_id
1 'polypeptide(L)'
;MTNNVSEGHREKQSYANTRTTGKEQYYTNSDVVDLCIEKAKEHIDLSQRFILEPAGGTGEFVNGFLRHGIDAPRILSFDIEPKHAMVMEGDFLETKLQSENFVCITNPPFGRASSLAKKFFNHASQYCEYICFLVPRSWRKWSVMNSLNMNFHLISDTEMPKNCFYTPCVTEPKKDVLNTVFQIWK
;
A
#
# COMPACT_ATOMS: atom_id res chain seq x y z
N MET A 1 44.37 -7.09 39.07
CA MET A 1 44.15 -6.77 37.65
C MET A 1 42.88 -7.49 37.21
N THR A 2 41.75 -6.79 37.28
CA THR A 2 40.41 -7.34 36.95
C THR A 2 39.98 -6.70 35.67
N ASN A 3 39.90 -7.52 34.60
CA ASN A 3 39.41 -7.10 33.32
C ASN A 3 37.86 -7.08 33.35
N ASN A 4 37.30 -5.89 33.38
CA ASN A 4 35.89 -5.68 33.09
C ASN A 4 35.67 -5.75 31.56
N VAL A 5 35.04 -6.82 31.11
CA VAL A 5 34.50 -6.91 29.77
C VAL A 5 33.11 -6.31 29.81
N SER A 6 32.97 -5.15 29.20
CA SER A 6 31.67 -4.51 29.00
C SER A 6 30.83 -5.33 28.01
N GLU A 7 29.76 -5.96 28.50
CA GLU A 7 28.73 -6.55 27.63
C GLU A 7 28.01 -5.43 26.89
N GLY A 8 28.32 -5.33 25.62
CA GLY A 8 27.58 -4.46 24.71
C GLY A 8 26.12 -4.94 24.57
N HIS A 9 25.19 -4.16 25.08
CA HIS A 9 23.78 -4.34 24.83
C HIS A 9 23.53 -4.15 23.33
N ARG A 10 23.37 -5.26 22.59
CA ARG A 10 22.78 -5.23 21.26
C ARG A 10 21.32 -4.87 21.44
N GLU A 11 20.98 -3.63 21.13
CA GLU A 11 19.59 -3.23 20.92
C GLU A 11 18.96 -4.15 19.86
N LYS A 12 17.99 -4.93 20.30
CA LYS A 12 17.15 -5.69 19.39
C LYS A 12 16.27 -4.70 18.63
N GLN A 13 16.71 -4.28 17.43
CA GLN A 13 15.87 -3.51 16.53
C GLN A 13 14.61 -4.32 16.23
N SER A 14 13.48 -3.81 16.69
CA SER A 14 12.17 -4.43 16.47
C SER A 14 11.74 -4.16 15.05
N TYR A 15 11.61 -5.21 14.29
CA TYR A 15 11.17 -5.22 12.90
C TYR A 15 9.71 -4.78 12.77
N ALA A 16 9.43 -3.94 11.75
CA ALA A 16 8.12 -3.49 11.27
C ALA A 16 6.97 -3.86 12.21
N ASN A 17 6.93 -3.22 13.35
CA ASN A 17 6.09 -3.72 14.40
C ASN A 17 5.06 -2.67 14.77
N THR A 18 3.94 -2.71 14.06
CA THR A 18 2.71 -2.03 14.43
C THR A 18 2.37 -2.13 15.92
N ARG A 19 2.82 -3.20 16.57
CA ARG A 19 2.61 -3.38 18.01
C ARG A 19 3.48 -2.47 18.88
N THR A 20 4.63 -2.00 18.37
CA THR A 20 5.57 -1.18 19.11
C THR A 20 5.48 0.30 18.76
N THR A 21 5.19 0.63 17.49
CA THR A 21 5.15 2.03 17.01
C THR A 21 3.74 2.52 16.66
N GLY A 22 2.75 1.64 16.61
CA GLY A 22 1.40 1.95 16.14
C GLY A 22 1.29 2.22 14.63
N LYS A 23 2.42 2.21 13.90
CA LYS A 23 2.47 2.46 12.46
C LYS A 23 2.84 1.18 11.71
N GLU A 24 2.07 0.85 10.69
CA GLU A 24 2.37 -0.24 9.76
C GLU A 24 3.24 0.31 8.62
N GLN A 25 4.42 -0.26 8.42
CA GLN A 25 5.36 0.14 7.39
C GLN A 25 5.78 -1.08 6.56
N TYR A 26 4.96 -1.45 5.59
CA TYR A 26 5.27 -2.47 4.58
C TYR A 26 5.56 -1.77 3.27
N TYR A 27 6.84 -1.69 2.91
CA TYR A 27 7.25 -1.12 1.62
C TYR A 27 7.21 -2.19 0.54
N THR A 28 6.57 -1.89 -0.57
CA THR A 28 6.39 -2.83 -1.67
C THR A 28 7.63 -2.88 -2.54
N ASN A 29 8.07 -4.07 -2.94
CA ASN A 29 9.16 -4.24 -3.89
C ASN A 29 8.77 -3.67 -5.26
N SER A 30 9.72 -3.07 -5.97
CA SER A 30 9.49 -2.40 -7.25
C SER A 30 8.91 -3.34 -8.32
N ASP A 31 9.39 -4.59 -8.42
CA ASP A 31 8.86 -5.60 -9.34
C ASP A 31 7.38 -5.95 -9.04
N VAL A 32 6.99 -5.92 -7.77
CA VAL A 32 5.61 -6.15 -7.36
C VAL A 32 4.74 -4.95 -7.69
N VAL A 33 5.27 -3.74 -7.54
CA VAL A 33 4.58 -2.51 -7.98
C VAL A 33 4.31 -2.56 -9.48
N ASP A 34 5.33 -2.90 -10.28
CA ASP A 34 5.20 -3.00 -11.72
C ASP A 34 4.15 -4.05 -12.11
N LEU A 35 4.16 -5.22 -11.45
CA LEU A 35 3.13 -6.24 -11.66
C LEU A 35 1.72 -5.75 -11.30
N CYS A 36 1.56 -5.00 -10.19
CA CYS A 36 0.26 -4.42 -9.83
C CYS A 36 -0.25 -3.46 -10.91
N ILE A 37 0.63 -2.61 -11.45
CA ILE A 37 0.28 -1.65 -12.50
C ILE A 37 -0.07 -2.38 -13.80
N GLU A 38 0.67 -3.41 -14.18
CA GLU A 38 0.36 -4.26 -15.34
C GLU A 38 -1.01 -4.94 -15.19
N LYS A 39 -1.30 -5.50 -14.01
CA LYS A 39 -2.60 -6.09 -13.73
C LYS A 39 -3.74 -5.05 -13.77
N ALA A 40 -3.50 -3.84 -13.30
CA ALA A 40 -4.48 -2.77 -13.44
C ALA A 40 -4.75 -2.42 -14.91
N LYS A 41 -3.71 -2.35 -15.74
CA LYS A 41 -3.82 -2.08 -17.19
C LYS A 41 -4.58 -3.15 -17.98
N GLU A 42 -4.65 -4.40 -17.48
CA GLU A 42 -5.47 -5.45 -18.10
C GLU A 42 -6.98 -5.12 -18.07
N HIS A 43 -7.41 -4.28 -17.13
CA HIS A 43 -8.81 -3.96 -16.87
C HIS A 43 -9.16 -2.48 -17.03
N ILE A 44 -8.16 -1.58 -16.98
CA ILE A 44 -8.35 -0.14 -16.89
C ILE A 44 -7.40 0.54 -17.88
N ASP A 45 -7.93 1.38 -18.75
CA ASP A 45 -7.12 2.30 -19.53
C ASP A 45 -6.62 3.44 -18.64
N LEU A 46 -5.35 3.38 -18.25
CA LEU A 46 -4.70 4.39 -17.41
C LEU A 46 -4.18 5.60 -18.19
N SER A 47 -4.25 5.60 -19.52
CA SER A 47 -3.62 6.62 -20.38
C SER A 47 -4.13 8.04 -20.15
N GLN A 48 -5.38 8.19 -19.71
CA GLN A 48 -6.04 9.48 -19.46
C GLN A 48 -6.59 9.61 -18.04
N ARG A 49 -6.25 8.67 -17.15
CA ARG A 49 -6.77 8.66 -15.78
C ARG A 49 -5.89 9.41 -14.81
N PHE A 50 -6.51 10.01 -13.82
CA PHE A 50 -5.82 10.49 -12.62
C PHE A 50 -5.64 9.33 -11.64
N ILE A 51 -4.45 9.20 -11.08
CA ILE A 51 -4.09 8.13 -10.15
C ILE A 51 -4.06 8.68 -8.74
N LEU A 52 -4.69 7.96 -7.83
CA LEU A 52 -4.66 8.24 -6.40
C LEU A 52 -3.83 7.17 -5.68
N GLU A 53 -2.78 7.60 -4.99
CA GLU A 53 -1.96 6.78 -4.11
C GLU A 53 -2.06 7.32 -2.67
N PRO A 54 -2.99 6.80 -1.86
CA PRO A 54 -3.30 7.38 -0.54
C PRO A 54 -2.37 6.94 0.60
N ALA A 55 -1.35 6.13 0.33
CA ALA A 55 -0.36 5.63 1.29
C ALA A 55 1.02 5.52 0.66
N GLY A 56 1.51 6.63 0.10
CA GLY A 56 2.68 6.68 -0.79
C GLY A 56 4.02 6.32 -0.14
N GLY A 57 4.17 6.53 1.16
CA GLY A 57 5.36 6.14 1.92
C GLY A 57 6.68 6.56 1.28
N THR A 58 7.48 5.59 0.84
CA THR A 58 8.76 5.79 0.12
C THR A 58 8.61 6.15 -1.35
N GLY A 59 7.38 6.20 -1.88
CA GLY A 59 7.11 6.57 -3.27
C GLY A 59 7.27 5.43 -4.28
N GLU A 60 7.30 4.17 -3.86
CA GLU A 60 7.51 3.05 -4.78
C GLU A 60 6.42 2.96 -5.85
N PHE A 61 5.14 3.14 -5.47
CA PHE A 61 4.05 3.20 -6.45
C PHE A 61 4.15 4.45 -7.33
N VAL A 62 4.49 5.61 -6.77
CA VAL A 62 4.71 6.85 -7.55
C VAL A 62 5.79 6.63 -8.62
N ASN A 63 6.93 6.06 -8.22
CA ASN A 63 8.02 5.72 -9.15
C ASN A 63 7.57 4.68 -10.20
N GLY A 64 6.77 3.70 -9.79
CA GLY A 64 6.15 2.72 -10.68
C GLY A 64 5.26 3.38 -11.73
N PHE A 65 4.39 4.29 -11.32
CA PHE A 65 3.52 5.02 -12.26
C PHE A 65 4.33 5.79 -13.29
N LEU A 66 5.39 6.49 -12.87
CA LEU A 66 6.29 7.22 -13.77
C LEU A 66 6.99 6.26 -14.76
N ARG A 67 7.52 5.12 -14.28
CA ARG A 67 8.13 4.09 -15.16
C ARG A 67 7.14 3.56 -16.19
N HIS A 68 5.87 3.47 -15.84
CA HIS A 68 4.81 3.00 -16.73
C HIS A 68 4.20 4.10 -17.61
N GLY A 69 4.81 5.29 -17.65
CA GLY A 69 4.44 6.39 -18.54
C GLY A 69 3.24 7.22 -18.07
N ILE A 70 2.90 7.19 -16.79
CA ILE A 70 1.89 8.09 -16.23
C ILE A 70 2.58 9.41 -15.86
N ASP A 71 2.07 10.51 -16.38
CA ASP A 71 2.66 11.83 -16.16
C ASP A 71 2.48 12.30 -14.71
N ALA A 72 3.52 12.92 -14.14
CA ALA A 72 3.54 13.39 -12.76
C ALA A 72 2.32 14.24 -12.36
N PRO A 73 1.79 15.19 -13.20
CA PRO A 73 0.61 15.97 -12.83
C PRO A 73 -0.69 15.14 -12.69
N ARG A 74 -0.70 13.91 -13.16
CA ARG A 74 -1.84 13.00 -13.02
C ARG A 74 -1.75 12.07 -11.81
N ILE A 75 -0.68 12.17 -11.02
CA ILE A 75 -0.44 11.36 -9.83
C ILE A 75 -0.69 12.22 -8.59
N LEU A 76 -1.64 11.81 -7.78
CA LEU A 76 -1.93 12.41 -6.49
C LEU A 76 -1.59 11.40 -5.39
N SER A 77 -0.60 11.71 -4.56
CA SER A 77 -0.14 10.79 -3.52
C SER A 77 -0.05 11.47 -2.16
N PHE A 78 -0.47 10.73 -1.11
CA PHE A 78 -0.47 11.17 0.27
C PHE A 78 0.21 10.16 1.17
N ASP A 79 0.79 10.64 2.26
CA ASP A 79 1.20 9.83 3.40
C ASP A 79 1.26 10.69 4.66
N ILE A 80 1.00 10.11 5.83
CA ILE A 80 1.15 10.81 7.11
C ILE A 80 2.62 11.07 7.47
N GLU A 81 3.54 10.36 6.85
CA GLU A 81 5.00 10.46 7.06
C GLU A 81 5.72 10.20 5.71
N PRO A 82 5.61 11.14 4.74
CA PRO A 82 6.14 10.93 3.40
C PRO A 82 7.67 10.88 3.40
N LYS A 83 8.22 9.99 2.56
CA LYS A 83 9.67 9.83 2.35
C LYS A 83 10.05 10.04 0.88
N HIS A 84 9.16 10.63 0.11
CA HIS A 84 9.36 10.90 -1.32
C HIS A 84 8.83 12.28 -1.69
N ALA A 85 9.54 13.00 -2.54
CA ALA A 85 9.25 14.40 -2.87
C ALA A 85 7.86 14.63 -3.53
N MET A 86 7.33 13.63 -4.22
CA MET A 86 6.01 13.70 -4.86
C MET A 86 4.87 13.19 -3.97
N VAL A 87 5.15 12.75 -2.75
CA VAL A 87 4.15 12.31 -1.79
C VAL A 87 3.86 13.47 -0.84
N MET A 88 2.64 13.94 -0.81
CA MET A 88 2.22 15.04 0.06
C MET A 88 2.00 14.54 1.48
N GLU A 89 2.41 15.33 2.46
CA GLU A 89 2.10 15.06 3.86
C GLU A 89 0.62 15.32 4.13
N GLY A 90 -0.07 14.30 4.66
CA GLY A 90 -1.48 14.41 5.03
C GLY A 90 -2.11 13.08 5.38
N ASP A 91 -3.14 13.14 6.22
CA ASP A 91 -4.01 11.98 6.47
C ASP A 91 -5.05 11.87 5.36
N PHE A 92 -4.93 10.82 4.55
CA PHE A 92 -5.89 10.58 3.47
C PHE A 92 -7.34 10.47 4.00
N LEU A 93 -7.56 9.90 5.17
CA LEU A 93 -8.91 9.75 5.74
C LEU A 93 -9.56 11.08 6.14
N GLU A 94 -8.76 12.14 6.33
CA GLU A 94 -9.23 13.52 6.59
C GLU A 94 -9.27 14.38 5.31
N THR A 95 -8.73 13.88 4.21
CA THR A 95 -8.61 14.60 2.95
C THR A 95 -9.93 14.57 2.19
N LYS A 96 -10.34 15.73 1.63
CA LYS A 96 -11.47 15.86 0.72
C LYS A 96 -10.97 16.20 -0.68
N LEU A 97 -11.25 15.35 -1.64
CA LEU A 97 -10.90 15.56 -3.05
C LEU A 97 -12.08 16.21 -3.79
N GLN A 98 -11.76 17.02 -4.79
CA GLN A 98 -12.78 17.74 -5.57
C GLN A 98 -13.20 17.00 -6.85
N SER A 99 -12.57 15.86 -7.17
CA SER A 99 -12.84 15.06 -8.36
C SER A 99 -13.25 13.65 -7.96
N GLU A 100 -14.09 13.02 -8.78
CA GLU A 100 -14.64 11.67 -8.53
C GLU A 100 -14.16 10.62 -9.56
N ASN A 101 -13.15 10.94 -10.39
CA ASN A 101 -12.73 10.07 -11.50
C ASN A 101 -11.32 9.50 -11.33
N PHE A 102 -10.90 9.26 -10.09
CA PHE A 102 -9.60 8.65 -9.84
C PHE A 102 -9.62 7.13 -10.04
N VAL A 103 -8.46 6.60 -10.36
CA VAL A 103 -8.10 5.19 -10.16
C VAL A 103 -7.19 5.12 -8.96
N CYS A 104 -7.64 4.50 -7.88
CA CYS A 104 -6.81 4.28 -6.70
C CYS A 104 -5.98 3.01 -6.88
N ILE A 105 -4.66 3.12 -6.82
CA ILE A 105 -3.75 1.98 -6.86
C ILE A 105 -2.75 2.12 -5.71
N THR A 106 -2.78 1.20 -4.75
CA THR A 106 -2.00 1.33 -3.51
C THR A 106 -1.77 0.01 -2.79
N ASN A 107 -0.76 0.02 -1.92
CA ASN A 107 -0.63 -0.89 -0.79
C ASN A 107 -1.12 -0.15 0.48
N PRO A 108 -2.39 -0.28 0.88
CA PRO A 108 -2.92 0.47 2.02
C PRO A 108 -2.35 -0.04 3.35
N PRO A 109 -2.27 0.80 4.39
CA PRO A 109 -1.94 0.33 5.72
C PRO A 109 -3.02 -0.63 6.22
N PHE A 110 -2.62 -1.85 6.64
CA PHE A 110 -3.61 -2.90 6.93
C PHE A 110 -4.36 -2.66 8.24
N GLY A 111 -3.64 -2.33 9.32
CA GLY A 111 -4.18 -2.22 10.66
C GLY A 111 -4.61 -3.58 11.24
N ARG A 112 -5.08 -3.58 12.47
CA ARG A 112 -5.56 -4.79 13.12
C ARG A 112 -6.77 -5.36 12.37
N ALA A 113 -6.71 -6.63 11.95
CA ALA A 113 -7.74 -7.31 11.17
C ALA A 113 -8.16 -6.53 9.91
N SER A 114 -7.20 -5.86 9.25
CA SER A 114 -7.41 -5.02 8.06
C SER A 114 -8.37 -3.84 8.27
N SER A 115 -8.55 -3.39 9.51
CA SER A 115 -9.51 -2.33 9.83
C SER A 115 -9.17 -1.00 9.16
N LEU A 116 -7.88 -0.67 9.07
CA LEU A 116 -7.43 0.58 8.46
C LEU A 116 -7.57 0.52 6.93
N ALA A 117 -7.14 -0.57 6.30
CA ALA A 117 -7.31 -0.76 4.85
C ALA A 117 -8.78 -0.68 4.42
N LYS A 118 -9.72 -1.20 5.22
CA LYS A 118 -11.16 -1.05 4.95
C LYS A 118 -11.63 0.40 5.02
N LYS A 119 -11.11 1.19 5.95
CA LYS A 119 -11.39 2.63 6.02
C LYS A 119 -10.85 3.34 4.78
N PHE A 120 -9.62 3.01 4.36
CA PHE A 120 -9.03 3.55 3.14
C PHE A 120 -9.88 3.22 1.91
N PHE A 121 -10.34 1.97 1.77
CA PHE A 121 -11.23 1.56 0.69
C PHE A 121 -12.51 2.38 0.67
N ASN A 122 -13.22 2.44 1.80
CA ASN A 122 -14.50 3.13 1.89
C ASN A 122 -14.36 4.66 1.74
N HIS A 123 -13.21 5.24 2.12
CA HIS A 123 -12.94 6.64 1.85
C HIS A 123 -12.61 6.88 0.37
N ALA A 124 -11.74 6.05 -0.22
CA ALA A 124 -11.41 6.12 -1.65
C ALA A 124 -12.64 5.93 -2.55
N SER A 125 -13.61 5.12 -2.13
CA SER A 125 -14.83 4.86 -2.90
C SER A 125 -15.72 6.10 -3.13
N GLN A 126 -15.45 7.20 -2.42
CA GLN A 126 -16.13 8.47 -2.65
C GLN A 126 -15.55 9.26 -3.83
N TYR A 127 -14.35 8.91 -4.30
CA TYR A 127 -13.60 9.68 -5.29
C TYR A 127 -13.12 8.87 -6.49
N CYS A 128 -13.23 7.55 -6.41
CA CYS A 128 -12.63 6.65 -7.40
C CYS A 128 -13.66 5.86 -8.18
N GLU A 129 -13.42 5.70 -9.47
CA GLU A 129 -14.15 4.75 -10.30
C GLU A 129 -13.62 3.33 -10.13
N TYR A 130 -12.31 3.20 -9.90
CA TYR A 130 -11.65 1.92 -9.65
C TYR A 130 -10.79 1.99 -8.39
N ILE A 131 -10.78 0.90 -7.62
CA ILE A 131 -9.92 0.72 -6.45
C ILE A 131 -9.12 -0.56 -6.64
N CYS A 132 -7.79 -0.43 -6.68
CA CYS A 132 -6.84 -1.49 -6.92
C CYS A 132 -5.91 -1.61 -5.71
N PHE A 133 -6.16 -2.58 -4.83
CA PHE A 133 -5.47 -2.73 -3.57
C PHE A 133 -4.59 -3.99 -3.52
N LEU A 134 -3.35 -3.80 -3.10
CA LEU A 134 -2.47 -4.89 -2.68
C LEU A 134 -2.73 -5.18 -1.21
N VAL A 135 -3.37 -6.31 -0.92
CA VAL A 135 -3.91 -6.63 0.42
C VAL A 135 -3.60 -8.07 0.84
N PRO A 136 -3.64 -8.38 2.14
CA PRO A 136 -3.51 -9.76 2.60
C PRO A 136 -4.59 -10.66 2.00
N ARG A 137 -4.25 -11.93 1.73
CA ARG A 137 -5.18 -12.95 1.21
C ARG A 137 -6.45 -13.10 2.06
N SER A 138 -6.40 -12.70 3.33
CA SER A 138 -7.57 -12.68 4.22
C SER A 138 -8.69 -11.73 3.77
N TRP A 139 -8.42 -10.83 2.81
CA TRP A 139 -9.43 -9.97 2.19
C TRP A 139 -10.48 -10.73 1.38
N ARG A 140 -10.19 -11.97 0.97
CA ARG A 140 -11.15 -12.88 0.35
C ARG A 140 -12.25 -13.35 1.31
N LYS A 141 -12.11 -13.08 2.62
CA LYS A 141 -13.14 -13.46 3.60
C LYS A 141 -14.40 -12.63 3.39
N TRP A 142 -15.54 -13.30 3.42
CA TRP A 142 -16.85 -12.67 3.29
C TRP A 142 -17.05 -11.52 4.29
N SER A 143 -16.59 -11.66 5.53
CA SER A 143 -16.68 -10.62 6.57
C SER A 143 -15.88 -9.33 6.24
N VAL A 144 -14.83 -9.43 5.42
CA VAL A 144 -14.10 -8.26 4.92
C VAL A 144 -14.88 -7.66 3.76
N MET A 145 -15.21 -8.45 2.75
CA MET A 145 -15.88 -7.99 1.53
C MET A 145 -17.20 -7.28 1.85
N ASN A 146 -17.99 -7.82 2.78
CA ASN A 146 -19.25 -7.20 3.21
C ASN A 146 -19.10 -5.90 4.05
N SER A 147 -17.89 -5.55 4.43
CA SER A 147 -17.61 -4.29 5.14
C SER A 147 -17.14 -3.17 4.19
N LEU A 148 -16.97 -3.48 2.91
CA LEU A 148 -16.61 -2.52 1.87
C LEU A 148 -17.86 -1.86 1.28
N ASN A 149 -17.67 -0.73 0.61
CA ASN A 149 -18.76 -0.04 -0.06
C ASN A 149 -19.45 -0.98 -1.07
N MET A 150 -20.74 -1.21 -0.85
CA MET A 150 -21.56 -2.16 -1.63
C MET A 150 -21.74 -1.78 -3.10
N ASN A 151 -21.46 -0.54 -3.47
CA ASN A 151 -21.51 -0.08 -4.86
C ASN A 151 -20.28 -0.53 -5.67
N PHE A 152 -19.25 -1.09 -5.00
CA PHE A 152 -18.06 -1.61 -5.64
C PHE A 152 -18.13 -3.14 -5.75
N HIS A 153 -17.81 -3.64 -6.93
CA HIS A 153 -17.77 -5.06 -7.24
C HIS A 153 -16.35 -5.51 -7.56
N LEU A 154 -15.94 -6.65 -7.03
CA LEU A 154 -14.66 -7.24 -7.34
C LEU A 154 -14.65 -7.74 -8.80
N ILE A 155 -13.77 -7.16 -9.63
CA ILE A 155 -13.64 -7.53 -11.05
C ILE A 155 -12.39 -8.36 -11.32
N SER A 156 -11.37 -8.28 -10.48
CA SER A 156 -10.16 -9.10 -10.58
C SER A 156 -9.55 -9.37 -9.22
N ASP A 157 -9.04 -10.59 -9.04
CA ASP A 157 -8.34 -11.04 -7.83
C ASP A 157 -7.14 -11.90 -8.26
N THR A 158 -5.93 -11.37 -8.11
CA THR A 158 -4.69 -12.03 -8.54
C THR A 158 -3.82 -12.34 -7.33
N GLU A 159 -3.39 -13.58 -7.18
CA GLU A 159 -2.38 -13.95 -6.19
C GLU A 159 -1.03 -13.33 -6.56
N MET A 160 -0.41 -12.69 -5.57
CA MET A 160 0.87 -12.03 -5.77
C MET A 160 2.03 -12.93 -5.36
N PRO A 161 3.23 -12.70 -5.91
CA PRO A 161 4.42 -13.44 -5.52
C PRO A 161 4.65 -13.40 -4.01
N LYS A 162 5.38 -14.37 -3.50
CA LYS A 162 5.91 -14.32 -2.14
C LYS A 162 6.96 -13.20 -2.04
N ASN A 163 7.12 -12.63 -0.84
CA ASN A 163 8.07 -11.53 -0.60
C ASN A 163 7.73 -10.22 -1.33
N CYS A 164 6.46 -9.84 -1.32
CA CYS A 164 6.02 -8.56 -1.88
C CYS A 164 6.64 -7.33 -1.21
N PHE A 165 7.14 -7.47 0.02
CA PHE A 165 7.52 -6.35 0.86
C PHE A 165 8.98 -6.43 1.31
N TYR A 166 9.58 -5.26 1.50
CA TYR A 166 10.90 -5.11 2.12
C TYR A 166 10.83 -4.19 3.34
N THR A 167 11.84 -4.29 4.19
CA THR A 167 12.04 -3.40 5.31
C THR A 167 13.41 -2.74 5.14
N PRO A 168 13.52 -1.42 5.08
CA PRO A 168 14.77 -0.72 4.70
C PRO A 168 16.00 -1.01 5.57
N CYS A 169 15.81 -1.58 6.76
CA CYS A 169 16.88 -1.81 7.75
C CYS A 169 17.25 -3.29 7.93
N VAL A 170 16.82 -4.20 7.06
CA VAL A 170 17.04 -5.64 7.23
C VAL A 170 17.79 -6.21 6.04
N THR A 171 18.99 -6.73 6.28
CA THR A 171 19.86 -7.35 5.27
C THR A 171 19.44 -8.78 4.89
N GLU A 172 18.53 -9.40 5.64
CA GLU A 172 18.01 -10.74 5.31
C GLU A 172 16.47 -10.74 5.24
N PRO A 173 15.88 -11.31 4.17
CA PRO A 173 14.43 -11.41 4.06
C PRO A 173 13.90 -12.36 5.15
N LYS A 174 12.95 -11.90 5.94
CA LYS A 174 12.25 -12.76 6.90
C LYS A 174 11.43 -13.81 6.16
N LYS A 175 11.45 -15.04 6.69
CA LYS A 175 10.65 -16.17 6.20
C LYS A 175 9.14 -16.06 6.44
N ASP A 176 8.67 -15.06 7.16
CA ASP A 176 7.22 -14.83 7.38
C ASP A 176 6.63 -14.08 6.19
N VAL A 177 6.28 -14.85 5.19
CA VAL A 177 5.73 -14.35 3.94
C VAL A 177 4.24 -14.08 4.14
N LEU A 178 3.89 -12.81 4.17
CA LEU A 178 2.50 -12.42 4.08
C LEU A 178 1.98 -12.76 2.68
N ASN A 179 1.07 -13.73 2.58
CA ASN A 179 0.41 -14.03 1.31
C ASN A 179 -0.54 -12.89 0.96
N THR A 180 -0.30 -12.26 -0.17
CA THR A 180 -1.05 -11.11 -0.66
C THR A 180 -1.78 -11.41 -1.96
N VAL A 181 -2.80 -10.64 -2.20
CA VAL A 181 -3.54 -10.59 -3.45
C VAL A 181 -3.63 -9.16 -3.92
N PHE A 182 -3.68 -8.97 -5.23
CA PHE A 182 -4.01 -7.70 -5.83
C PHE A 182 -5.45 -7.76 -6.32
N GLN A 183 -6.32 -6.95 -5.75
CA GLN A 183 -7.73 -6.92 -6.05
C GLN A 183 -8.10 -5.63 -6.77
N ILE A 184 -8.90 -5.75 -7.81
CA ILE A 184 -9.43 -4.62 -8.60
C ILE A 184 -10.94 -4.60 -8.44
N TRP A 185 -11.45 -3.47 -8.02
CA TRP A 185 -12.86 -3.21 -7.76
C TRP A 185 -13.37 -2.06 -8.63
N LYS A 186 -14.63 -2.16 -9.09
CA LYS A 186 -15.33 -1.13 -9.85
C LYS A 186 -16.74 -0.93 -9.33
#